data_ce1f10e70350395985a570f54122d2f9
#
_entry.id   ce1f10e70350395985a570f54122d2f9
#
_cell.length_a   1.000
_cell.length_b   1.000
_cell.length_c   1.000
_cell.angle_alpha   90.00
_cell.angle_beta   90.00
_cell.angle_gamma   90.00
#
_symmetry.space_group_name_H-M   'P 1'
#
loop_
_entity.id
_entity.type
_entity.pdbx_description
1 polymer ?
#
loop_
_entity_poly.entity_id
_entity_poly.type
_entity_poly.pdbx_seq_one_letter_code
_entity_poly.pdbx_strand_id
1 'polypeptide(L)'
;MNRRNHSFVMESKLHDVKGRVDYISSPKRQENLYAVFSNVEDSYWKLLAEQNQRDFAKSGTEGTCIEARELIIMLPPSLIDYDHEILLKYITSKFLEKYDVGCCAALHHNKSKTNLHIHLIFSEREIWQEVERKIASRNMFYNKKGKHVRTKKEILDEGGNLRSGCKIIKKGEVYETNFFQPKKEEFKSHAFLENMKQVMTDAINEIVKDENEKLQVFQKGGPYLATKKIGKNNPKEEEIRADNYLRQEWNRNVDRALLTGASEVEVMMAKQSQIDEPVAESLREHGQDPKLFTGILQKAVGYLRGFVEFLREMKYFDRDSEGNPLIDHDMRIDITPEPLPARTKGERPSSEKQEAEVMRLQQILNKMKKQEQKIYAIEKAIVKFEKDLKEVKKKWFHRKDQKELEIGRAS
;
A
#
# COMPACT_ATOMS: atom_id res chain seq x y z
N MET A 1 2.55 -15.96 22.48
CA MET A 1 3.64 -15.02 22.11
C MET A 1 3.11 -14.18 20.98
N ASN A 2 2.73 -12.93 21.22
CA ASN A 2 2.15 -12.05 20.19
C ASN A 2 3.25 -11.69 19.18
N ARG A 3 3.25 -12.39 18.07
CA ARG A 3 4.10 -12.06 16.93
C ARG A 3 3.46 -10.90 16.18
N ARG A 4 4.15 -9.76 16.05
CA ARG A 4 3.63 -8.66 15.22
C ARG A 4 3.64 -9.09 13.76
N ASN A 5 2.46 -9.22 13.18
CA ASN A 5 2.32 -9.56 11.77
C ASN A 5 2.31 -8.27 10.94
N HIS A 6 3.12 -8.24 9.88
CA HIS A 6 3.10 -7.11 8.96
C HIS A 6 2.16 -7.38 7.80
N SER A 7 1.38 -6.38 7.45
CA SER A 7 0.53 -6.43 6.27
C SER A 7 1.38 -6.50 4.99
N PHE A 8 0.84 -7.18 3.99
CA PHE A 8 1.45 -7.22 2.67
C PHE A 8 0.44 -6.72 1.64
N VAL A 9 0.73 -5.54 1.11
CA VAL A 9 0.02 -4.94 -0.03
C VAL A 9 1.06 -4.58 -1.07
N MET A 10 0.92 -5.14 -2.25
CA MET A 10 1.85 -4.95 -3.37
C MET A 10 1.10 -4.40 -4.57
N GLU A 11 1.70 -3.45 -5.25
CA GLU A 11 1.20 -2.89 -6.51
C GLU A 11 1.98 -3.46 -7.70
N SER A 12 1.28 -3.75 -8.79
CA SER A 12 1.84 -4.09 -10.10
C SER A 12 1.18 -3.32 -11.22
N LYS A 13 1.96 -3.05 -12.28
CA LYS A 13 1.51 -2.42 -13.52
C LYS A 13 1.09 -3.50 -14.49
N LEU A 14 -0.07 -3.36 -15.12
CA LEU A 14 -0.62 -4.31 -16.08
C LEU A 14 -0.47 -3.76 -17.49
N HIS A 15 0.02 -4.62 -18.39
CA HIS A 15 0.19 -4.33 -19.82
C HIS A 15 -0.79 -5.13 -20.71
N ASP A 16 -1.57 -6.02 -20.11
CA ASP A 16 -2.69 -6.77 -20.67
C ASP A 16 -3.75 -6.90 -19.58
N VAL A 17 -4.54 -5.85 -19.42
CA VAL A 17 -5.57 -5.81 -18.37
C VAL A 17 -6.67 -6.82 -18.61
N LYS A 18 -7.10 -7.03 -19.88
CA LYS A 18 -8.16 -7.98 -20.18
C LYS A 18 -7.74 -9.42 -19.85
N GLY A 19 -6.56 -9.82 -20.33
CA GLY A 19 -6.01 -11.16 -20.05
C GLY A 19 -5.80 -11.38 -18.54
N ARG A 20 -5.45 -10.33 -17.80
CA ARG A 20 -5.28 -10.44 -16.34
C ARG A 20 -6.61 -10.54 -15.59
N VAL A 21 -7.63 -9.76 -15.97
CA VAL A 21 -8.99 -9.88 -15.43
C VAL A 21 -9.55 -11.28 -15.69
N ASP A 22 -9.48 -11.75 -16.94
CA ASP A 22 -9.90 -13.10 -17.31
C ASP A 22 -9.15 -14.20 -16.53
N TYR A 23 -7.89 -13.94 -16.17
CA TYR A 23 -7.09 -14.88 -15.39
C TYR A 23 -7.53 -14.99 -13.94
N ILE A 24 -7.73 -13.85 -13.25
CA ILE A 24 -8.06 -13.86 -11.82
C ILE A 24 -9.52 -14.26 -11.55
N SER A 25 -10.43 -14.00 -12.51
CA SER A 25 -11.87 -14.26 -12.37
C SER A 25 -12.33 -15.64 -12.89
N SER A 26 -11.44 -16.40 -13.54
CA SER A 26 -11.80 -17.67 -14.16
C SER A 26 -11.65 -18.87 -13.22
N PRO A 27 -12.74 -19.56 -12.84
CA PRO A 27 -12.65 -20.79 -12.02
C PRO A 27 -11.85 -21.91 -12.72
N LYS A 28 -11.77 -21.88 -14.06
CA LYS A 28 -10.98 -22.86 -14.83
C LYS A 28 -9.47 -22.65 -14.70
N ARG A 29 -9.04 -21.41 -14.42
CA ARG A 29 -7.63 -21.02 -14.32
C ARG A 29 -7.16 -20.89 -12.88
N GLN A 30 -8.10 -20.66 -11.95
CA GLN A 30 -7.86 -20.49 -10.52
C GLN A 30 -8.56 -21.60 -9.72
N GLU A 31 -7.82 -22.63 -9.38
CA GLU A 31 -8.33 -23.82 -8.69
C GLU A 31 -8.96 -23.50 -7.32
N ASN A 32 -8.45 -22.47 -6.64
CA ASN A 32 -8.91 -22.06 -5.31
C ASN A 32 -9.54 -20.65 -5.33
N LEU A 33 -10.34 -20.35 -6.35
CA LEU A 33 -11.13 -19.11 -6.45
C LEU A 33 -12.38 -19.21 -5.58
N TYR A 34 -12.58 -18.26 -4.68
CA TYR A 34 -13.70 -18.23 -3.73
C TYR A 34 -14.80 -17.24 -4.12
N ALA A 35 -14.40 -16.05 -4.53
CA ALA A 35 -15.32 -14.97 -4.90
C ALA A 35 -14.70 -14.04 -5.95
N VAL A 36 -15.56 -13.42 -6.76
CA VAL A 36 -15.22 -12.38 -7.72
C VAL A 36 -16.18 -11.21 -7.52
N PHE A 37 -15.65 -10.01 -7.56
CA PHE A 37 -16.42 -8.76 -7.54
C PHE A 37 -15.96 -7.86 -8.69
N SER A 38 -16.90 -7.24 -9.39
CA SER A 38 -16.61 -6.19 -10.37
C SER A 38 -17.70 -5.11 -10.31
N ASN A 39 -17.31 -3.84 -10.36
CA ASN A 39 -18.24 -2.72 -10.50
C ASN A 39 -18.43 -2.29 -11.96
N VAL A 40 -17.81 -3.00 -12.89
CA VAL A 40 -17.88 -2.72 -14.34
C VAL A 40 -18.07 -4.02 -15.13
N GLU A 41 -18.56 -3.92 -16.36
CA GLU A 41 -18.72 -5.05 -17.27
C GLU A 41 -17.40 -5.40 -17.99
N ASP A 42 -17.32 -6.62 -18.55
CA ASP A 42 -16.12 -7.10 -19.25
C ASP A 42 -15.73 -6.22 -20.44
N SER A 43 -16.71 -5.61 -21.12
CA SER A 43 -16.51 -4.67 -22.24
C SER A 43 -15.70 -3.44 -21.83
N TYR A 44 -15.80 -3.00 -20.56
CA TYR A 44 -15.06 -1.87 -20.00
C TYR A 44 -13.54 -2.05 -20.15
N TRP A 45 -13.02 -3.23 -19.82
CA TRP A 45 -11.57 -3.49 -19.82
C TRP A 45 -10.99 -3.44 -21.25
N LYS A 46 -11.78 -3.90 -22.24
CA LYS A 46 -11.39 -3.79 -23.65
C LYS A 46 -11.31 -2.34 -24.10
N LEU A 47 -12.35 -1.55 -23.80
CA LEU A 47 -12.38 -0.11 -24.15
C LEU A 47 -11.26 0.67 -23.45
N LEU A 48 -10.98 0.34 -22.17
CA LEU A 48 -9.90 0.93 -21.40
C LEU A 48 -8.53 0.64 -22.02
N ALA A 49 -8.27 -0.62 -22.38
CA ALA A 49 -7.03 -1.03 -23.04
C ALA A 49 -6.85 -0.30 -24.38
N GLU A 50 -7.88 -0.31 -25.23
CA GLU A 50 -7.86 0.35 -26.53
C GLU A 50 -7.55 1.86 -26.42
N GLN A 51 -8.19 2.57 -25.49
CA GLN A 51 -7.93 4.00 -25.28
C GLN A 51 -6.52 4.22 -24.71
N ASN A 52 -6.06 3.42 -23.73
CA ASN A 52 -4.71 3.54 -23.17
C ASN A 52 -3.63 3.29 -24.25
N GLN A 53 -3.76 2.25 -25.06
CA GLN A 53 -2.83 1.94 -26.15
C GLN A 53 -2.78 3.06 -27.19
N ARG A 54 -3.94 3.59 -27.56
CA ARG A 54 -4.05 4.72 -28.49
C ARG A 54 -3.36 5.98 -27.95
N ASP A 55 -3.61 6.33 -26.69
CA ASP A 55 -3.03 7.51 -26.06
C ASP A 55 -1.53 7.35 -25.84
N PHE A 56 -1.08 6.14 -25.49
CA PHE A 56 0.34 5.80 -25.37
C PHE A 56 1.08 5.93 -26.70
N ALA A 57 0.50 5.40 -27.79
CA ALA A 57 1.08 5.53 -29.13
C ALA A 57 1.19 7.00 -29.58
N LYS A 58 0.23 7.87 -29.19
CA LYS A 58 0.28 9.31 -29.47
C LYS A 58 1.31 10.06 -28.65
N SER A 59 1.62 9.60 -27.44
CA SER A 59 2.56 10.28 -26.56
C SER A 59 4.00 10.23 -27.06
N GLY A 60 4.33 9.25 -27.90
CA GLY A 60 5.71 9.00 -28.34
C GLY A 60 6.63 8.50 -27.24
N THR A 61 6.09 8.12 -26.10
CA THR A 61 6.86 7.57 -24.96
C THR A 61 7.39 6.18 -25.32
N GLU A 62 8.66 5.92 -25.02
CA GLU A 62 9.24 4.58 -25.17
C GLU A 62 8.78 3.62 -24.07
N GLY A 63 8.79 2.32 -24.36
CA GLY A 63 8.44 1.25 -23.43
C GLY A 63 7.08 0.60 -23.71
N THR A 64 6.43 0.09 -22.70
CA THR A 64 5.12 -0.59 -22.79
C THR A 64 4.03 0.21 -22.12
N CYS A 65 2.85 0.22 -22.75
CA CYS A 65 1.67 0.88 -22.22
C CYS A 65 1.24 0.23 -20.91
N ILE A 66 0.96 1.03 -19.90
CA ILE A 66 0.27 0.59 -18.68
C ILE A 66 -1.23 0.75 -18.94
N GLU A 67 -1.95 -0.36 -18.96
CA GLU A 67 -3.39 -0.38 -19.22
C GLU A 67 -4.22 -0.23 -17.95
N ALA A 68 -3.72 -0.83 -16.84
CA ALA A 68 -4.33 -0.78 -15.52
C ALA A 68 -3.28 -1.07 -14.43
N ARG A 69 -3.70 -1.05 -13.17
CA ARG A 69 -2.88 -1.49 -12.02
C ARG A 69 -3.58 -2.58 -11.25
N GLU A 70 -2.81 -3.31 -10.47
CA GLU A 70 -3.27 -4.37 -9.60
C GLU A 70 -2.70 -4.20 -8.20
N LEU A 71 -3.54 -4.27 -7.18
CA LEU A 71 -3.12 -4.49 -5.80
C LEU A 71 -3.27 -5.96 -5.45
N ILE A 72 -2.25 -6.54 -4.85
CA ILE A 72 -2.30 -7.86 -4.23
C ILE A 72 -2.29 -7.65 -2.73
N ILE A 73 -3.36 -8.07 -2.05
CA ILE A 73 -3.61 -7.84 -0.63
C ILE A 73 -3.65 -9.20 0.06
N MET A 74 -2.66 -9.47 0.92
CA MET A 74 -2.61 -10.70 1.71
C MET A 74 -3.56 -10.59 2.89
N LEU A 75 -4.26 -11.68 3.18
CA LEU A 75 -5.22 -11.78 4.27
C LEU A 75 -4.74 -12.76 5.34
N PRO A 76 -5.05 -12.54 6.63
CA PRO A 76 -4.88 -13.53 7.67
C PRO A 76 -5.63 -14.83 7.37
N PRO A 77 -5.08 -16.00 7.73
CA PRO A 77 -5.70 -17.30 7.43
C PRO A 77 -7.10 -17.48 8.02
N SER A 78 -7.39 -16.90 9.19
CA SER A 78 -8.71 -16.98 9.84
C SER A 78 -9.83 -16.36 9.01
N LEU A 79 -9.52 -15.46 8.08
CA LEU A 79 -10.55 -14.82 7.25
C LEU A 79 -11.13 -15.77 6.19
N ILE A 80 -10.60 -16.99 6.03
CA ILE A 80 -11.19 -18.01 5.16
C ILE A 80 -12.55 -18.49 5.67
N ASP A 81 -12.82 -18.40 6.97
CA ASP A 81 -14.06 -18.83 7.60
C ASP A 81 -15.20 -17.81 7.45
N TYR A 82 -14.93 -16.64 6.88
CA TYR A 82 -15.93 -15.63 6.58
C TYR A 82 -16.67 -15.93 5.28
N ASP A 83 -17.86 -15.35 5.12
CA ASP A 83 -18.51 -15.33 3.81
C ASP A 83 -17.61 -14.63 2.79
N HIS A 84 -17.21 -15.35 1.75
CA HIS A 84 -16.19 -14.91 0.80
C HIS A 84 -16.64 -13.72 -0.05
N GLU A 85 -17.93 -13.67 -0.40
CA GLU A 85 -18.47 -12.54 -1.18
C GLU A 85 -18.56 -11.28 -0.34
N ILE A 86 -19.02 -11.41 0.92
CA ILE A 86 -19.12 -10.28 1.85
C ILE A 86 -17.72 -9.77 2.17
N LEU A 87 -16.77 -10.66 2.47
CA LEU A 87 -15.38 -10.31 2.74
C LEU A 87 -14.75 -9.54 1.57
N LEU A 88 -14.89 -10.09 0.35
CA LEU A 88 -14.31 -9.46 -0.84
C LEU A 88 -14.93 -8.09 -1.12
N LYS A 89 -16.27 -7.97 -1.04
CA LYS A 89 -17.00 -6.71 -1.20
C LYS A 89 -16.58 -5.68 -0.16
N TYR A 90 -16.44 -6.09 1.09
CA TYR A 90 -16.04 -5.20 2.19
C TYR A 90 -14.64 -4.62 1.95
N ILE A 91 -13.63 -5.47 1.70
CA ILE A 91 -12.25 -5.00 1.45
C ILE A 91 -12.18 -4.13 0.18
N THR A 92 -12.91 -4.52 -0.87
CA THR A 92 -12.94 -3.74 -2.13
C THR A 92 -13.65 -2.40 -1.95
N SER A 93 -14.69 -2.32 -1.12
CA SER A 93 -15.41 -1.07 -0.86
C SER A 93 -14.49 0.01 -0.26
N LYS A 94 -13.52 -0.37 0.58
CA LYS A 94 -12.55 0.57 1.15
C LYS A 94 -11.66 1.25 0.11
N PHE A 95 -11.41 0.56 -1.01
CA PHE A 95 -10.77 1.18 -2.17
C PHE A 95 -11.75 2.09 -2.93
N LEU A 96 -12.97 1.62 -3.19
CA LEU A 96 -13.97 2.36 -3.95
C LEU A 96 -14.51 3.61 -3.22
N GLU A 97 -14.55 3.60 -1.89
CA GLU A 97 -14.89 4.78 -1.08
C GLU A 97 -13.94 5.95 -1.35
N LYS A 98 -12.73 5.66 -1.79
CA LYS A 98 -11.69 6.65 -2.05
C LYS A 98 -11.51 6.98 -3.52
N TYR A 99 -11.74 6.01 -4.39
CA TYR A 99 -11.48 6.11 -5.82
C TYR A 99 -12.68 5.64 -6.64
N ASP A 100 -13.31 6.58 -7.35
CA ASP A 100 -14.42 6.28 -8.26
C ASP A 100 -13.88 5.83 -9.62
N VAL A 101 -13.37 4.58 -9.66
CA VAL A 101 -12.82 3.99 -10.89
C VAL A 101 -13.34 2.57 -11.09
N GLY A 102 -13.30 2.09 -12.33
CA GLY A 102 -13.61 0.70 -12.62
C GLY A 102 -12.62 -0.26 -11.94
N CYS A 103 -13.14 -1.27 -11.26
CA CYS A 103 -12.32 -2.32 -10.64
C CYS A 103 -12.92 -3.71 -10.80
N CYS A 104 -12.03 -4.71 -10.75
CA CYS A 104 -12.36 -6.13 -10.66
C CYS A 104 -11.48 -6.75 -9.58
N ALA A 105 -12.09 -7.43 -8.62
CA ALA A 105 -11.37 -8.08 -7.53
C ALA A 105 -11.71 -9.58 -7.47
N ALA A 106 -10.73 -10.40 -7.04
CA ALA A 106 -10.89 -11.84 -6.87
C ALA A 106 -10.21 -12.30 -5.59
N LEU A 107 -10.91 -13.11 -4.79
CA LEU A 107 -10.40 -13.72 -3.57
C LEU A 107 -10.05 -15.17 -3.85
N HIS A 108 -8.81 -15.55 -3.57
CA HIS A 108 -8.38 -16.93 -3.73
C HIS A 108 -7.17 -17.32 -2.89
N HIS A 109 -6.89 -18.61 -2.78
CA HIS A 109 -5.63 -19.13 -2.27
C HIS A 109 -4.64 -19.43 -3.42
N ASN A 110 -3.35 -19.45 -3.07
CA ASN A 110 -2.37 -20.11 -3.90
C ASN A 110 -2.62 -21.63 -3.97
N LYS A 111 -1.96 -22.34 -4.89
CA LYS A 111 -2.16 -23.79 -5.07
C LYS A 111 -1.95 -24.63 -3.81
N SER A 112 -1.00 -24.24 -2.95
CA SER A 112 -0.70 -24.93 -1.68
C SER A 112 -1.63 -24.54 -0.52
N LYS A 113 -2.60 -23.66 -0.73
CA LYS A 113 -3.53 -23.12 0.29
C LYS A 113 -2.84 -22.51 1.52
N THR A 114 -1.62 -22.00 1.33
CA THR A 114 -0.86 -21.36 2.40
C THR A 114 -1.00 -19.84 2.40
N ASN A 115 -1.70 -19.28 1.40
CA ASN A 115 -1.67 -17.85 1.15
C ASN A 115 -3.01 -17.38 0.60
N LEU A 116 -3.88 -16.91 1.52
CA LEU A 116 -5.15 -16.26 1.19
C LEU A 116 -4.88 -14.82 0.76
N HIS A 117 -5.40 -14.41 -0.40
CA HIS A 117 -5.17 -13.06 -0.91
C HIS A 117 -6.25 -12.58 -1.86
N ILE A 118 -6.32 -11.27 -2.00
CA ILE A 118 -7.17 -10.58 -2.96
C ILE A 118 -6.29 -10.02 -4.07
N HIS A 119 -6.68 -10.24 -5.32
CA HIS A 119 -6.27 -9.44 -6.47
C HIS A 119 -7.32 -8.38 -6.70
N LEU A 120 -6.93 -7.10 -6.69
CA LEU A 120 -7.78 -5.97 -7.00
C LEU A 120 -7.18 -5.22 -8.19
N ILE A 121 -7.75 -5.42 -9.38
CA ILE A 121 -7.38 -4.72 -10.62
C ILE A 121 -8.23 -3.46 -10.71
N PHE A 122 -7.61 -2.32 -11.04
CA PHE A 122 -8.29 -1.04 -11.14
C PHE A 122 -7.77 -0.18 -12.29
N SER A 123 -8.64 0.66 -12.83
CA SER A 123 -8.31 1.65 -13.84
C SER A 123 -7.60 2.87 -13.22
N GLU A 124 -6.62 3.43 -13.93
CA GLU A 124 -6.07 4.76 -13.59
C GLU A 124 -6.95 5.92 -14.06
N ARG A 125 -8.12 5.62 -14.68
CA ARG A 125 -9.00 6.59 -15.31
C ARG A 125 -10.43 6.43 -14.82
N GLU A 126 -11.13 7.53 -14.66
CA GLU A 126 -12.58 7.56 -14.52
C GLU A 126 -13.26 7.51 -15.89
N ILE A 127 -14.52 7.07 -15.92
CA ILE A 127 -15.38 7.19 -17.10
C ILE A 127 -15.84 8.65 -17.21
N TRP A 128 -15.90 9.17 -18.42
CA TRP A 128 -16.61 10.41 -18.68
C TRP A 128 -18.12 10.21 -18.48
N GLN A 129 -18.79 11.17 -17.84
CA GLN A 129 -20.26 11.16 -17.76
C GLN A 129 -20.90 11.25 -19.15
N GLU A 130 -20.31 12.06 -20.02
CA GLU A 130 -20.63 12.12 -21.44
C GLU A 130 -19.39 11.80 -22.27
N VAL A 131 -19.56 10.90 -23.23
CA VAL A 131 -18.46 10.45 -24.10
C VAL A 131 -17.89 11.64 -24.87
N GLU A 132 -16.60 11.91 -24.69
CA GLU A 132 -15.92 12.98 -25.44
C GLU A 132 -15.72 12.59 -26.89
N ARG A 133 -16.27 13.38 -27.81
CA ARG A 133 -16.14 13.17 -29.28
C ARG A 133 -15.35 14.32 -29.88
N LYS A 134 -14.19 14.02 -30.47
CA LYS A 134 -13.40 15.00 -31.18
C LYS A 134 -13.85 15.07 -32.66
N ILE A 135 -14.31 16.23 -33.06
CA ILE A 135 -14.83 16.49 -34.41
C ILE A 135 -13.75 17.21 -35.24
N ALA A 136 -13.55 16.76 -36.46
CA ALA A 136 -12.59 17.36 -37.40
C ALA A 136 -13.00 18.78 -37.79
N SER A 137 -12.22 19.79 -37.41
CA SER A 137 -12.44 21.20 -37.83
C SER A 137 -12.07 21.46 -39.28
N ARG A 138 -11.31 20.55 -39.91
CA ARG A 138 -10.88 20.56 -41.32
C ARG A 138 -10.72 19.14 -41.83
N ASN A 139 -10.55 18.95 -43.14
CA ASN A 139 -10.20 17.62 -43.66
C ASN A 139 -8.84 17.18 -43.16
N MET A 140 -8.75 15.96 -42.67
CA MET A 140 -7.53 15.34 -42.13
C MET A 140 -7.17 14.12 -42.97
N PHE A 141 -5.87 13.95 -43.28
CA PHE A 141 -5.37 12.92 -44.17
C PHE A 141 -4.43 11.98 -43.43
N TYR A 142 -4.61 10.69 -43.57
CA TYR A 142 -3.80 9.68 -42.91
C TYR A 142 -3.22 8.69 -43.91
N ASN A 143 -1.92 8.41 -43.80
CA ASN A 143 -1.29 7.40 -44.60
C ASN A 143 -1.63 5.98 -44.16
N LYS A 144 -1.18 4.95 -44.88
CA LYS A 144 -1.44 3.54 -44.55
C LYS A 144 -0.90 3.10 -43.18
N LYS A 145 0.03 3.85 -42.59
CA LYS A 145 0.56 3.62 -41.22
C LYS A 145 -0.27 4.35 -40.15
N GLY A 146 -1.40 4.97 -40.52
CA GLY A 146 -2.23 5.74 -39.57
C GLY A 146 -1.62 7.09 -39.17
N LYS A 147 -0.48 7.50 -39.75
CA LYS A 147 0.16 8.79 -39.46
C LYS A 147 -0.51 9.90 -40.21
N HIS A 148 -0.87 11.00 -39.52
CA HIS A 148 -1.39 12.21 -40.14
C HIS A 148 -0.36 12.82 -41.12
N VAL A 149 -0.84 13.18 -42.30
CA VAL A 149 -0.03 13.86 -43.35
C VAL A 149 -0.67 15.21 -43.67
N ARG A 150 0.15 16.12 -44.18
CA ARG A 150 -0.24 17.52 -44.31
C ARG A 150 -1.19 17.77 -45.49
N THR A 151 -1.00 17.04 -46.59
CA THR A 151 -1.75 17.29 -47.85
C THR A 151 -2.42 16.02 -48.36
N LYS A 152 -3.56 16.21 -49.08
CA LYS A 152 -4.28 15.14 -49.76
C LYS A 152 -3.41 14.41 -50.78
N LYS A 153 -2.48 15.12 -51.46
CA LYS A 153 -1.61 14.55 -52.50
C LYS A 153 -0.73 13.40 -51.96
N GLU A 154 -0.33 13.44 -50.68
CA GLU A 154 0.52 12.42 -50.07
C GLU A 154 -0.16 11.05 -49.93
N ILE A 155 -1.47 10.99 -50.03
CA ILE A 155 -2.29 9.78 -49.87
C ILE A 155 -2.96 9.33 -51.15
N LEU A 156 -2.72 10.04 -52.27
CA LEU A 156 -3.25 9.69 -53.59
C LEU A 156 -2.17 8.97 -54.42
N ASP A 157 -2.63 8.08 -55.32
CA ASP A 157 -1.81 7.50 -56.39
C ASP A 157 -1.67 8.46 -57.60
N GLU A 158 -0.93 8.02 -58.63
CA GLU A 158 -0.72 8.81 -59.85
C GLU A 158 -2.01 9.06 -60.61
N GLY A 159 -3.02 8.21 -60.44
CA GLY A 159 -4.36 8.36 -61.03
C GLY A 159 -5.31 9.24 -60.20
N GLY A 160 -4.84 9.81 -59.05
CA GLY A 160 -5.65 10.66 -58.19
C GLY A 160 -6.60 9.91 -57.24
N ASN A 161 -6.47 8.57 -57.15
CA ASN A 161 -7.29 7.74 -56.29
C ASN A 161 -6.62 7.59 -54.93
N LEU A 162 -7.43 7.33 -53.89
CA LEU A 162 -6.92 7.10 -52.53
C LEU A 162 -6.13 5.79 -52.49
N ARG A 163 -4.85 5.85 -52.06
CA ARG A 163 -4.01 4.65 -51.88
C ARG A 163 -4.61 3.72 -50.84
N SER A 164 -4.49 2.42 -51.09
CA SER A 164 -4.99 1.39 -50.16
C SER A 164 -4.41 1.58 -48.73
N GLY A 165 -5.29 1.52 -47.73
CA GLY A 165 -4.96 1.72 -46.30
C GLY A 165 -4.79 3.19 -45.88
N CYS A 166 -4.90 4.16 -46.79
CA CYS A 166 -4.98 5.59 -46.45
C CYS A 166 -6.41 5.98 -46.09
N LYS A 167 -6.56 7.02 -45.24
CA LYS A 167 -7.87 7.48 -44.78
C LYS A 167 -7.99 8.98 -44.86
N ILE A 168 -9.18 9.45 -45.25
CA ILE A 168 -9.59 10.87 -45.21
C ILE A 168 -10.69 10.98 -44.16
N ILE A 169 -10.53 11.90 -43.23
CA ILE A 169 -11.57 12.32 -42.30
C ILE A 169 -12.03 13.69 -42.72
N LYS A 170 -13.30 13.84 -43.07
CA LYS A 170 -13.86 15.11 -43.56
C LYS A 170 -14.13 16.05 -42.38
N LYS A 171 -14.14 17.36 -42.66
CA LYS A 171 -14.61 18.36 -41.69
C LYS A 171 -16.01 17.99 -41.21
N GLY A 172 -16.22 18.04 -39.90
CA GLY A 172 -17.48 17.66 -39.24
C GLY A 172 -17.58 16.19 -38.84
N GLU A 173 -16.69 15.31 -39.33
CA GLU A 173 -16.70 13.90 -38.91
C GLU A 173 -16.02 13.73 -37.57
N VAL A 174 -16.54 12.79 -36.75
CA VAL A 174 -15.90 12.35 -35.49
C VAL A 174 -14.67 11.50 -35.82
N TYR A 175 -13.51 11.91 -35.38
CA TYR A 175 -12.27 11.19 -35.65
C TYR A 175 -11.70 10.46 -34.41
N GLU A 176 -12.16 10.82 -33.25
CA GLU A 176 -11.75 10.20 -31.98
C GLU A 176 -12.89 10.24 -30.97
N THR A 177 -13.03 9.14 -30.25
CA THR A 177 -14.01 9.01 -29.18
C THR A 177 -13.24 8.58 -27.90
N ASN A 178 -13.37 9.36 -26.83
CA ASN A 178 -12.78 9.08 -25.54
C ASN A 178 -13.88 8.76 -24.54
N PHE A 179 -13.82 7.55 -24.01
CA PHE A 179 -14.73 7.06 -22.99
C PHE A 179 -14.21 7.39 -21.56
N PHE A 180 -12.90 7.56 -21.43
CA PHE A 180 -12.23 7.72 -20.16
C PHE A 180 -11.51 9.06 -20.07
N GLN A 181 -11.50 9.62 -18.88
CA GLN A 181 -10.72 10.80 -18.50
C GLN A 181 -9.20 10.53 -18.61
N PRO A 182 -8.36 11.56 -18.55
CA PRO A 182 -6.92 11.38 -18.41
C PRO A 182 -6.58 10.53 -17.18
N LYS A 183 -5.43 9.85 -17.22
CA LYS A 183 -4.93 9.08 -16.07
C LYS A 183 -4.71 10.00 -14.88
N LYS A 184 -5.19 9.59 -13.71
CA LYS A 184 -4.96 10.29 -12.45
C LYS A 184 -3.50 10.18 -12.02
N GLU A 185 -2.86 11.31 -11.75
CA GLU A 185 -1.45 11.35 -11.34
C GLU A 185 -1.22 10.72 -9.96
N GLU A 186 -2.24 10.72 -9.09
CA GLU A 186 -2.15 10.12 -7.75
C GLU A 186 -1.73 8.65 -7.78
N PHE A 187 -2.22 7.86 -8.75
CA PHE A 187 -1.87 6.45 -8.90
C PHE A 187 -0.40 6.21 -9.30
N LYS A 188 0.31 7.24 -9.74
CA LYS A 188 1.73 7.16 -10.07
C LYS A 188 2.63 7.48 -8.86
N SER A 189 2.06 8.01 -7.77
CA SER A 189 2.80 8.47 -6.61
C SER A 189 3.14 7.32 -5.65
N HIS A 190 4.28 7.43 -4.96
CA HIS A 190 4.61 6.53 -3.84
C HIS A 190 3.59 6.62 -2.70
N ALA A 191 3.01 7.79 -2.49
CA ALA A 191 2.02 8.04 -1.45
C ALA A 191 0.74 7.20 -1.66
N PHE A 192 0.37 6.90 -2.90
CA PHE A 192 -0.77 6.01 -3.19
C PHE A 192 -0.60 4.63 -2.55
N LEU A 193 0.53 3.96 -2.80
CA LEU A 193 0.76 2.61 -2.28
C LEU A 193 0.88 2.62 -0.75
N GLU A 194 1.54 3.61 -0.16
CA GLU A 194 1.66 3.73 1.30
C GLU A 194 0.30 3.95 1.96
N ASN A 195 -0.53 4.81 1.37
CA ASN A 195 -1.90 5.03 1.82
C ASN A 195 -2.74 3.75 1.70
N MET A 196 -2.64 3.03 0.57
CA MET A 196 -3.37 1.78 0.39
C MET A 196 -2.94 0.69 1.38
N LYS A 197 -1.66 0.63 1.74
CA LYS A 197 -1.20 -0.26 2.82
C LYS A 197 -1.91 0.03 4.13
N GLN A 198 -2.01 1.30 4.52
CA GLN A 198 -2.70 1.68 5.75
C GLN A 198 -4.18 1.37 5.68
N VAL A 199 -4.88 1.82 4.63
CA VAL A 199 -6.33 1.60 4.45
C VAL A 199 -6.68 0.10 4.48
N MET A 200 -5.93 -0.74 3.76
CA MET A 200 -6.20 -2.17 3.72
C MET A 200 -5.86 -2.86 5.04
N THR A 201 -4.80 -2.41 5.72
CA THR A 201 -4.43 -2.94 7.03
C THR A 201 -5.51 -2.64 8.07
N ASP A 202 -6.00 -1.40 8.10
CA ASP A 202 -7.06 -0.98 9.03
C ASP A 202 -8.36 -1.74 8.75
N ALA A 203 -8.75 -1.86 7.47
CA ALA A 203 -9.92 -2.64 7.06
C ALA A 203 -9.83 -4.12 7.47
N ILE A 204 -8.67 -4.75 7.30
CA ILE A 204 -8.46 -6.13 7.73
C ILE A 204 -8.55 -6.24 9.26
N ASN A 205 -7.95 -5.31 9.99
CA ASN A 205 -7.95 -5.30 11.45
C ASN A 205 -9.32 -5.04 12.06
N GLU A 206 -10.24 -4.36 11.34
CA GLU A 206 -11.63 -4.17 11.77
C GLU A 206 -12.40 -5.50 11.84
N ILE A 207 -12.06 -6.49 11.03
CA ILE A 207 -12.77 -7.77 10.93
C ILE A 207 -12.02 -8.93 11.60
N VAL A 208 -10.70 -8.83 11.79
CA VAL A 208 -9.89 -9.83 12.49
C VAL A 208 -10.23 -9.81 13.98
N LYS A 209 -10.67 -10.96 14.52
CA LYS A 209 -11.07 -11.11 15.93
C LYS A 209 -9.91 -11.45 16.83
N ASP A 210 -8.94 -12.22 16.34
CA ASP A 210 -7.76 -12.62 17.12
C ASP A 210 -6.72 -11.50 17.08
N GLU A 211 -6.44 -10.90 18.24
CA GLU A 211 -5.40 -9.87 18.39
C GLU A 211 -4.01 -10.35 17.91
N ASN A 212 -3.76 -11.68 17.93
CA ASN A 212 -2.51 -12.25 17.43
C ASN A 212 -2.41 -12.26 15.90
N GLU A 213 -3.53 -12.13 15.20
CA GLU A 213 -3.58 -12.06 13.74
C GLU A 213 -3.69 -10.63 13.21
N LYS A 214 -3.85 -9.63 14.07
CA LYS A 214 -3.86 -8.23 13.65
C LYS A 214 -2.55 -7.85 12.97
N LEU A 215 -2.67 -7.04 11.94
CA LEU A 215 -1.59 -6.63 11.07
C LEU A 215 -1.12 -5.22 11.41
N GLN A 216 0.14 -4.93 11.09
CA GLN A 216 0.71 -3.59 11.13
C GLN A 216 1.37 -3.26 9.80
N VAL A 217 1.27 -2.01 9.38
CA VAL A 217 2.01 -1.55 8.20
C VAL A 217 3.50 -1.55 8.53
N PHE A 218 4.30 -2.17 7.67
CA PHE A 218 5.75 -2.15 7.82
C PHE A 218 6.29 -0.73 7.67
N GLN A 219 6.88 -0.20 8.72
CA GLN A 219 7.51 1.12 8.73
C GLN A 219 8.96 1.02 8.26
N LYS A 220 9.25 1.65 7.13
CA LYS A 220 10.62 1.79 6.65
C LYS A 220 11.41 2.67 7.63
N GLY A 221 12.51 2.13 8.17
CA GLY A 221 13.27 2.81 9.22
C GLY A 221 12.83 2.46 10.65
N GLY A 222 11.70 1.76 10.84
CA GLY A 222 11.28 1.25 12.15
C GLY A 222 12.18 0.16 12.72
N PRO A 223 11.83 -0.44 13.87
CA PRO A 223 12.69 -1.42 14.57
C PRO A 223 12.91 -2.71 13.78
N TYR A 224 12.00 -3.07 12.89
CA TYR A 224 12.05 -4.30 12.12
C TYR A 224 12.86 -4.16 10.82
N LEU A 225 13.38 -5.27 10.31
CA LEU A 225 14.09 -5.36 9.04
C LEU A 225 13.22 -6.06 7.99
N ALA A 226 13.05 -5.44 6.83
CA ALA A 226 12.39 -6.04 5.69
C ALA A 226 13.21 -7.20 5.12
N THR A 227 12.56 -8.32 4.77
CA THR A 227 13.20 -9.40 4.01
C THR A 227 13.32 -9.04 2.53
N LYS A 228 14.33 -9.59 1.87
CA LYS A 228 14.55 -9.41 0.43
C LYS A 228 13.73 -10.44 -0.35
N LYS A 229 13.15 -10.01 -1.48
CA LYS A 229 12.47 -10.92 -2.41
C LYS A 229 13.48 -11.84 -3.09
N ILE A 230 13.20 -13.15 -3.07
CA ILE A 230 13.96 -14.13 -3.87
C ILE A 230 13.29 -14.21 -5.24
N GLY A 231 14.00 -13.76 -6.28
CA GLY A 231 13.53 -13.86 -7.66
C GLY A 231 13.60 -15.31 -8.16
N LYS A 232 12.76 -15.68 -9.11
CA LYS A 232 12.79 -17.00 -9.75
C LYS A 232 14.14 -17.17 -10.46
N ASN A 233 14.82 -18.29 -10.20
CA ASN A 233 16.14 -18.62 -10.77
C ASN A 233 17.24 -17.56 -10.47
N ASN A 234 17.19 -16.94 -9.30
CA ASN A 234 18.20 -15.97 -8.89
C ASN A 234 19.51 -16.70 -8.51
N PRO A 235 20.65 -16.41 -9.16
CA PRO A 235 21.93 -17.07 -8.83
C PRO A 235 22.43 -16.79 -7.41
N LYS A 236 21.90 -15.76 -6.74
CA LYS A 236 22.21 -15.40 -5.34
C LYS A 236 21.11 -15.86 -4.36
N GLU A 237 20.32 -16.85 -4.72
CA GLU A 237 19.21 -17.32 -3.89
C GLU A 237 19.66 -17.73 -2.49
N GLU A 238 20.76 -18.48 -2.36
CA GLU A 238 21.27 -18.95 -1.06
C GLU A 238 21.76 -17.79 -0.19
N GLU A 239 22.47 -16.82 -0.79
CA GLU A 239 22.93 -15.62 -0.07
C GLU A 239 21.71 -14.80 0.46
N ILE A 240 20.67 -14.66 -0.37
CA ILE A 240 19.45 -13.92 0.02
C ILE A 240 18.69 -14.69 1.10
N ARG A 241 18.67 -16.03 1.06
CA ARG A 241 18.06 -16.86 2.12
C ARG A 241 18.79 -16.70 3.45
N ALA A 242 20.11 -16.73 3.43
CA ALA A 242 20.93 -16.53 4.63
C ALA A 242 20.74 -15.12 5.22
N ASP A 243 20.74 -14.09 4.39
CA ASP A 243 20.45 -12.71 4.81
C ASP A 243 19.03 -12.58 5.38
N ASN A 244 18.04 -13.16 4.71
CA ASN A 244 16.66 -13.15 5.21
C ASN A 244 16.49 -13.91 6.53
N TYR A 245 17.24 -14.98 6.74
CA TYR A 245 17.25 -15.68 8.01
C TYR A 245 17.71 -14.76 9.17
N LEU A 246 18.81 -14.04 8.99
CA LEU A 246 19.33 -13.10 9.98
C LEU A 246 18.38 -11.93 10.24
N ARG A 247 17.72 -11.40 9.18
CA ARG A 247 16.68 -10.37 9.32
C ARG A 247 15.49 -10.86 10.13
N GLN A 248 15.07 -12.10 9.90
CA GLN A 248 13.99 -12.72 10.69
C GLN A 248 14.43 -13.00 12.13
N GLU A 249 15.70 -13.38 12.36
CA GLU A 249 16.24 -13.53 13.72
C GLU A 249 16.27 -12.20 14.46
N TRP A 250 16.72 -11.10 13.80
CA TRP A 250 16.61 -9.77 14.35
C TRP A 250 15.17 -9.45 14.74
N ASN A 251 14.21 -9.61 13.81
CA ASN A 251 12.81 -9.30 14.04
C ASN A 251 12.22 -10.11 15.21
N ARG A 252 12.56 -11.41 15.33
CA ARG A 252 12.16 -12.24 16.48
C ARG A 252 12.71 -11.72 17.82
N ASN A 253 13.93 -11.22 17.82
CA ASN A 253 14.52 -10.65 19.04
C ASN A 253 13.93 -9.27 19.34
N VAL A 254 13.54 -8.48 18.35
CA VAL A 254 12.75 -7.25 18.56
C VAL A 254 11.42 -7.57 19.26
N ASP A 255 10.66 -8.57 18.77
CA ASP A 255 9.42 -9.00 19.41
C ASP A 255 9.68 -9.43 20.87
N ARG A 256 10.75 -10.19 21.11
CA ARG A 256 11.12 -10.62 22.47
C ARG A 256 11.48 -9.45 23.37
N ALA A 257 12.27 -8.48 22.88
CA ALA A 257 12.65 -7.29 23.63
C ALA A 257 11.42 -6.48 24.06
N LEU A 258 10.53 -6.18 23.12
CA LEU A 258 9.29 -5.44 23.37
C LEU A 258 8.38 -6.17 24.38
N LEU A 259 8.23 -7.50 24.25
CA LEU A 259 7.47 -8.32 25.20
C LEU A 259 8.12 -8.40 26.58
N THR A 260 9.45 -8.25 26.67
CA THR A 260 10.18 -8.26 27.93
C THR A 260 10.18 -6.89 28.62
N GLY A 261 9.65 -5.84 27.93
CA GLY A 261 9.47 -4.50 28.49
C GLY A 261 10.41 -3.44 27.93
N ALA A 262 11.20 -3.76 26.89
CA ALA A 262 11.92 -2.72 26.17
C ALA A 262 10.92 -1.77 25.49
N SER A 263 11.23 -0.49 25.48
CA SER A 263 10.53 0.49 24.67
C SER A 263 10.95 0.37 23.20
N GLU A 264 10.10 0.81 22.30
CA GLU A 264 10.42 0.85 20.84
C GLU A 264 11.64 1.76 20.59
N VAL A 265 11.79 2.84 21.36
CA VAL A 265 12.94 3.75 21.29
C VAL A 265 14.26 3.03 21.59
N GLU A 266 14.32 2.21 22.64
CA GLU A 266 15.52 1.44 22.99
C GLU A 266 15.89 0.45 21.89
N VAL A 267 14.91 -0.22 21.29
CA VAL A 267 15.15 -1.13 20.15
C VAL A 267 15.63 -0.36 18.92
N MET A 268 15.09 0.83 18.68
CA MET A 268 15.55 1.71 17.60
C MET A 268 16.98 2.19 17.81
N MET A 269 17.35 2.57 19.02
CA MET A 269 18.73 2.94 19.36
C MET A 269 19.69 1.76 19.17
N ALA A 270 19.29 0.56 19.59
CA ALA A 270 20.06 -0.66 19.34
C ALA A 270 20.22 -0.93 17.83
N LYS A 271 19.18 -0.75 17.03
CA LYS A 271 19.25 -0.90 15.57
C LYS A 271 20.21 0.12 14.97
N GLN A 272 20.08 1.37 15.34
CA GLN A 272 20.95 2.44 14.85
C GLN A 272 22.42 2.14 15.14
N SER A 273 22.77 1.84 16.39
CA SER A 273 24.16 1.58 16.82
C SER A 273 24.74 0.27 16.27
N GLN A 274 23.93 -0.77 16.12
CA GLN A 274 24.43 -2.10 15.72
C GLN A 274 24.30 -2.40 14.22
N ILE A 275 23.45 -1.69 13.48
CA ILE A 275 23.20 -1.94 12.07
C ILE A 275 23.41 -0.68 11.23
N ASP A 276 22.69 0.41 11.51
CA ASP A 276 22.65 1.54 10.57
C ASP A 276 23.98 2.29 10.52
N GLU A 277 24.60 2.56 11.66
CA GLU A 277 25.94 3.20 11.75
C GLU A 277 27.05 2.30 11.19
N PRO A 278 27.20 1.02 11.60
CA PRO A 278 28.21 0.14 11.03
C PRO A 278 28.05 -0.10 9.53
N VAL A 279 26.80 -0.15 9.02
CA VAL A 279 26.55 -0.24 7.57
C VAL A 279 26.98 1.03 6.87
N ALA A 280 26.66 2.20 7.42
CA ALA A 280 27.07 3.48 6.84
C ALA A 280 28.60 3.65 6.81
N GLU A 281 29.29 3.21 7.86
CA GLU A 281 30.75 3.20 7.93
C GLU A 281 31.36 2.22 6.92
N SER A 282 30.88 0.98 6.91
CA SER A 282 31.33 -0.05 5.95
C SER A 282 31.13 0.38 4.49
N LEU A 283 30.03 1.08 4.18
CA LEU A 283 29.78 1.61 2.83
C LEU A 283 30.79 2.70 2.45
N ARG A 284 31.21 3.53 3.39
CA ARG A 284 32.23 4.58 3.14
C ARG A 284 33.61 3.99 2.90
N GLU A 285 33.99 2.96 3.67
CA GLU A 285 35.33 2.38 3.64
C GLU A 285 35.51 1.33 2.55
N HIS A 286 34.52 0.49 2.31
CA HIS A 286 34.65 -0.73 1.50
C HIS A 286 33.64 -0.81 0.34
N GLY A 287 32.73 0.17 0.23
CA GLY A 287 31.64 0.08 -0.73
C GLY A 287 30.60 -1.00 -0.37
N GLN A 288 29.84 -1.46 -1.38
CA GLN A 288 28.77 -2.45 -1.17
C GLN A 288 29.32 -3.88 -1.17
N ASP A 289 29.71 -4.41 0.00
CA ASP A 289 30.05 -5.82 0.17
C ASP A 289 28.96 -6.57 0.97
N PRO A 290 28.24 -7.52 0.34
CA PRO A 290 27.19 -8.30 1.01
C PRO A 290 27.71 -9.12 2.20
N LYS A 291 28.97 -9.57 2.19
CA LYS A 291 29.55 -10.36 3.29
C LYS A 291 29.76 -9.52 4.55
N LEU A 292 30.19 -8.27 4.38
CA LEU A 292 30.32 -7.32 5.50
C LEU A 292 28.97 -7.04 6.16
N PHE A 293 27.95 -6.83 5.34
CA PHE A 293 26.60 -6.64 5.84
C PHE A 293 26.08 -7.84 6.63
N THR A 294 26.31 -9.06 6.14
CA THR A 294 25.97 -10.30 6.87
C THR A 294 26.67 -10.38 8.23
N GLY A 295 27.95 -10.02 8.28
CA GLY A 295 28.72 -9.96 9.54
C GLY A 295 28.18 -8.94 10.54
N ILE A 296 27.82 -7.74 10.07
CA ILE A 296 27.19 -6.70 10.90
C ILE A 296 25.86 -7.21 11.47
N LEU A 297 25.03 -7.83 10.63
CA LEU A 297 23.72 -8.32 11.03
C LEU A 297 23.82 -9.48 12.04
N GLN A 298 24.81 -10.37 11.91
CA GLN A 298 25.08 -11.43 12.90
C GLN A 298 25.45 -10.85 14.27
N LYS A 299 26.33 -9.83 14.31
CA LYS A 299 26.70 -9.13 15.56
C LYS A 299 25.48 -8.44 16.19
N ALA A 300 24.68 -7.75 15.38
CA ALA A 300 23.47 -7.06 15.83
C ALA A 300 22.43 -8.03 16.44
N VAL A 301 22.21 -9.19 15.83
CA VAL A 301 21.35 -10.24 16.38
C VAL A 301 21.88 -10.76 17.73
N GLY A 302 23.20 -10.96 17.84
CA GLY A 302 23.85 -11.34 19.08
C GLY A 302 23.66 -10.30 20.20
N TYR A 303 23.87 -9.03 19.88
CA TYR A 303 23.67 -7.91 20.81
C TYR A 303 22.21 -7.85 21.31
N LEU A 304 21.23 -7.86 20.41
CA LEU A 304 19.83 -7.77 20.79
C LEU A 304 19.37 -8.99 21.61
N ARG A 305 19.92 -10.18 21.35
CA ARG A 305 19.70 -11.37 22.18
C ARG A 305 20.21 -11.17 23.59
N GLY A 306 21.45 -10.68 23.75
CA GLY A 306 22.02 -10.35 25.06
C GLY A 306 21.21 -9.29 25.82
N PHE A 307 20.69 -8.29 25.11
CA PHE A 307 19.81 -7.27 25.70
C PHE A 307 18.49 -7.87 26.21
N VAL A 308 17.88 -8.81 25.48
CA VAL A 308 16.69 -9.53 25.95
C VAL A 308 16.97 -10.35 27.22
N GLU A 309 18.12 -11.03 27.29
CA GLU A 309 18.49 -11.77 28.49
C GLU A 309 18.71 -10.82 29.69
N PHE A 310 19.42 -9.71 29.50
CA PHE A 310 19.58 -8.67 30.50
C PHE A 310 18.23 -8.15 31.03
N LEU A 311 17.27 -7.85 30.15
CA LEU A 311 15.94 -7.42 30.57
C LEU A 311 15.19 -8.48 31.39
N ARG A 312 15.39 -9.76 31.05
CA ARG A 312 14.81 -10.87 31.82
C ARG A 312 15.41 -10.98 33.21
N GLU A 313 16.72 -10.81 33.31
CA GLU A 313 17.42 -10.82 34.59
C GLU A 313 16.97 -9.65 35.47
N MET A 314 16.86 -8.43 34.90
CA MET A 314 16.35 -7.26 35.63
C MET A 314 14.94 -7.48 36.18
N LYS A 315 14.02 -8.07 35.39
CA LYS A 315 12.68 -8.46 35.90
C LYS A 315 12.71 -9.53 36.98
N TYR A 316 13.78 -10.31 37.09
CA TYR A 316 13.95 -11.30 38.13
C TYR A 316 14.39 -10.66 39.46
N PHE A 317 15.05 -9.50 39.42
CA PHE A 317 15.47 -8.73 40.58
C PHE A 317 14.38 -7.82 41.18
N ASP A 318 13.33 -7.49 40.42
CA ASP A 318 12.13 -6.78 40.90
C ASP A 318 11.18 -7.75 41.62
N ARG A 319 11.71 -8.45 42.63
CA ARG A 319 10.91 -9.29 43.53
C ARG A 319 10.98 -8.71 44.93
N ASP A 320 9.84 -8.82 45.65
CA ASP A 320 9.83 -8.50 47.08
C ASP A 320 10.72 -9.45 47.90
N SER A 321 10.90 -9.14 49.17
CA SER A 321 11.68 -9.97 50.12
C SER A 321 11.13 -11.39 50.29
N GLU A 322 9.96 -11.72 49.78
CA GLU A 322 9.31 -13.03 49.81
C GLU A 322 9.41 -13.76 48.44
N GLY A 323 10.06 -13.14 47.44
CA GLY A 323 10.26 -13.74 46.10
C GLY A 323 9.09 -13.57 45.14
N ASN A 324 8.08 -12.75 45.47
CA ASN A 324 6.95 -12.43 44.59
C ASN A 324 7.33 -11.30 43.63
N PRO A 325 6.93 -11.36 42.35
CA PRO A 325 7.20 -10.27 41.46
C PRO A 325 6.42 -9.02 41.89
N LEU A 326 7.12 -7.88 42.00
CA LEU A 326 6.56 -6.56 42.30
C LEU A 326 5.71 -5.99 41.14
N ILE A 327 5.10 -6.84 40.34
CA ILE A 327 4.18 -6.45 39.26
C ILE A 327 2.79 -6.45 39.86
N ASP A 328 2.20 -5.26 39.89
CA ASP A 328 0.81 -5.02 40.25
C ASP A 328 -0.12 -5.91 39.41
N HIS A 329 -0.74 -6.89 40.08
CA HIS A 329 -1.61 -7.90 39.46
C HIS A 329 -3.03 -7.39 39.11
N ASP A 330 -3.28 -6.10 39.27
CA ASP A 330 -4.61 -5.49 39.01
C ASP A 330 -4.92 -5.19 37.54
N MET A 331 -4.04 -5.60 36.61
CA MET A 331 -4.39 -5.60 35.18
C MET A 331 -4.64 -7.00 34.63
N ARG A 332 -5.29 -7.87 35.36
CA ARG A 332 -5.99 -9.01 34.77
C ARG A 332 -7.33 -8.50 34.24
N ILE A 333 -7.34 -8.12 32.97
CA ILE A 333 -8.58 -8.13 32.21
C ILE A 333 -9.00 -9.60 32.15
N ASP A 334 -10.03 -9.92 32.91
CA ASP A 334 -10.67 -11.24 32.92
C ASP A 334 -11.35 -11.46 31.58
N ILE A 335 -10.62 -12.05 30.63
CA ILE A 335 -11.16 -12.49 29.34
C ILE A 335 -11.59 -13.94 29.49
N THR A 336 -12.59 -14.19 30.32
CA THR A 336 -13.41 -15.38 30.16
C THR A 336 -14.39 -15.09 29.04
N PRO A 337 -14.27 -15.75 27.89
CA PRO A 337 -15.30 -15.59 26.85
C PRO A 337 -16.58 -16.24 27.37
N GLU A 338 -17.62 -15.44 27.59
CA GLU A 338 -18.95 -15.99 27.74
C GLU A 338 -19.27 -16.86 26.51
N PRO A 339 -19.78 -18.09 26.72
CA PRO A 339 -20.16 -18.94 25.60
C PRO A 339 -21.28 -18.26 24.80
N LEU A 340 -21.01 -17.96 23.55
CA LEU A 340 -22.02 -17.48 22.61
C LEU A 340 -23.17 -18.48 22.54
N PRO A 341 -24.42 -18.06 22.67
CA PRO A 341 -25.58 -18.93 22.52
C PRO A 341 -25.59 -19.53 21.11
N ALA A 342 -25.82 -20.84 21.04
CA ALA A 342 -25.93 -21.57 19.79
C ALA A 342 -26.94 -20.90 18.85
N ARG A 343 -26.51 -20.61 17.63
CA ARG A 343 -27.35 -20.06 16.57
C ARG A 343 -28.47 -21.05 16.23
N THR A 344 -29.66 -20.78 16.69
CA THR A 344 -30.89 -21.34 16.13
C THR A 344 -31.15 -20.69 14.77
N LYS A 345 -31.39 -21.53 13.77
CA LYS A 345 -31.82 -21.08 12.43
C LYS A 345 -33.17 -20.34 12.54
N GLY A 346 -33.17 -19.11 12.02
CA GLY A 346 -34.38 -18.50 11.49
C GLY A 346 -35.18 -17.63 12.45
N GLU A 347 -34.66 -16.46 12.84
CA GLU A 347 -35.54 -15.33 13.17
C GLU A 347 -34.90 -14.04 12.64
N ARG A 348 -35.66 -13.26 11.85
CA ARG A 348 -35.25 -11.91 11.46
C ARG A 348 -35.27 -11.05 12.73
N PRO A 349 -34.24 -10.23 12.97
CA PRO A 349 -34.23 -9.32 14.11
C PRO A 349 -35.42 -8.37 14.01
N SER A 350 -36.10 -8.14 15.13
CA SER A 350 -37.21 -7.19 15.22
C SER A 350 -36.72 -5.78 14.87
N SER A 351 -37.63 -4.96 14.34
CA SER A 351 -37.41 -3.57 13.93
C SER A 351 -36.71 -2.73 15.02
N GLU A 352 -37.10 -2.94 16.30
CA GLU A 352 -36.50 -2.27 17.45
C GLU A 352 -35.01 -2.54 17.68
N LYS A 353 -34.53 -3.76 17.41
CA LYS A 353 -33.08 -4.08 17.50
C LYS A 353 -32.27 -3.42 16.38
N GLN A 354 -32.85 -3.29 15.19
CA GLN A 354 -32.21 -2.59 14.07
C GLN A 354 -32.13 -1.08 14.34
N GLU A 355 -33.17 -0.48 14.90
CA GLU A 355 -33.21 0.94 15.29
C GLU A 355 -32.17 1.26 16.40
N ALA A 356 -32.06 0.38 17.39
CA ALA A 356 -31.06 0.51 18.46
C ALA A 356 -29.63 0.42 17.92
N GLU A 357 -29.38 -0.47 16.97
CA GLU A 357 -28.06 -0.61 16.31
C GLU A 357 -27.71 0.62 15.45
N VAL A 358 -28.69 1.16 14.71
CA VAL A 358 -28.54 2.40 13.94
C VAL A 358 -28.24 3.59 14.85
N MET A 359 -28.93 3.73 15.98
CA MET A 359 -28.66 4.79 16.96
C MET A 359 -27.25 4.66 17.58
N ARG A 360 -26.81 3.44 17.87
CA ARG A 360 -25.46 3.18 18.37
C ARG A 360 -24.38 3.56 17.35
N LEU A 361 -24.57 3.19 16.09
CA LEU A 361 -23.65 3.55 15.00
C LEU A 361 -23.62 5.07 14.76
N GLN A 362 -24.75 5.77 14.85
CA GLN A 362 -24.80 7.23 14.79
C GLN A 362 -24.04 7.90 15.95
N GLN A 363 -24.12 7.35 17.16
CA GLN A 363 -23.35 7.85 18.31
C GLN A 363 -21.84 7.68 18.11
N ILE A 364 -21.42 6.54 17.56
CA ILE A 364 -20.01 6.28 17.23
C ILE A 364 -19.54 7.27 16.15
N LEU A 365 -20.31 7.46 15.09
CA LEU A 365 -20.01 8.40 14.02
C LEU A 365 -19.86 9.85 14.54
N ASN A 366 -20.72 10.27 15.46
CA ASN A 366 -20.64 11.59 16.07
C ASN A 366 -19.41 11.74 16.98
N LYS A 367 -18.98 10.67 17.67
CA LYS A 367 -17.72 10.67 18.44
C LYS A 367 -16.51 10.77 17.52
N MET A 368 -16.49 10.05 16.40
CA MET A 368 -15.42 10.11 15.40
C MET A 368 -15.30 11.51 14.80
N LYS A 369 -16.40 12.15 14.38
CA LYS A 369 -16.41 13.52 13.87
C LYS A 369 -15.86 14.54 14.89
N LYS A 370 -16.14 14.37 16.18
CA LYS A 370 -15.55 15.22 17.23
C LYS A 370 -14.04 15.01 17.40
N GLN A 371 -13.56 13.78 17.23
CA GLN A 371 -12.11 13.50 17.27
C GLN A 371 -11.40 14.07 16.04
N GLU A 372 -11.98 13.95 14.87
CA GLU A 372 -11.48 14.52 13.61
C GLU A 372 -11.32 16.05 13.69
N GLN A 373 -12.33 16.75 14.27
CA GLN A 373 -12.24 18.18 14.52
C GLN A 373 -11.11 18.55 15.50
N LYS A 374 -10.84 17.71 16.52
CA LYS A 374 -9.71 17.92 17.44
C LYS A 374 -8.37 17.73 16.74
N ILE A 375 -8.23 16.72 15.91
CA ILE A 375 -7.03 16.46 15.12
C ILE A 375 -6.76 17.64 14.19
N TYR A 376 -7.75 18.12 13.46
CA TYR A 376 -7.64 19.28 12.60
C TYR A 376 -7.19 20.55 13.34
N ALA A 377 -7.71 20.77 14.56
CA ALA A 377 -7.30 21.90 15.38
C ALA A 377 -5.82 21.79 15.83
N ILE A 378 -5.35 20.58 16.15
CA ILE A 378 -3.95 20.31 16.52
C ILE A 378 -3.04 20.51 15.31
N GLU A 379 -3.39 20.00 14.15
CA GLU A 379 -2.62 20.21 12.91
C GLU A 379 -2.45 21.69 12.57
N LYS A 380 -3.53 22.46 12.71
CA LYS A 380 -3.50 23.91 12.50
C LYS A 380 -2.59 24.63 13.52
N ALA A 381 -2.57 24.16 14.77
CA ALA A 381 -1.68 24.68 15.81
C ALA A 381 -0.21 24.32 15.52
N ILE A 382 0.09 23.13 15.04
CA ILE A 382 1.44 22.68 14.64
C ILE A 382 1.96 23.56 13.50
N VAL A 383 1.18 23.76 12.43
CA VAL A 383 1.57 24.61 11.30
C VAL A 383 1.86 26.03 11.73
N LYS A 384 1.06 26.59 12.66
CA LYS A 384 1.31 27.91 13.24
C LYS A 384 2.64 27.94 14.02
N PHE A 385 2.87 26.93 14.85
CA PHE A 385 4.08 26.83 15.67
C PHE A 385 5.34 26.68 14.80
N GLU A 386 5.28 25.90 13.72
CA GLU A 386 6.38 25.78 12.76
C GLU A 386 6.71 27.10 12.06
N LYS A 387 5.67 27.89 11.74
CA LYS A 387 5.85 29.23 11.15
C LYS A 387 6.53 30.18 12.14
N ASP A 388 6.05 30.20 13.39
CA ASP A 388 6.63 31.01 14.46
C ASP A 388 8.08 30.62 14.74
N LEU A 389 8.40 29.33 14.74
CA LEU A 389 9.75 28.79 14.91
C LEU A 389 10.69 29.23 13.77
N LYS A 390 10.20 29.23 12.52
CA LYS A 390 10.98 29.76 11.36
C LYS A 390 11.28 31.23 11.51
N GLU A 391 10.35 32.04 11.99
CA GLU A 391 10.57 33.47 12.24
C GLU A 391 11.57 33.70 13.37
N VAL A 392 11.49 32.97 14.47
CA VAL A 392 12.44 33.05 15.57
C VAL A 392 13.84 32.66 15.12
N LYS A 393 13.99 31.56 14.34
CA LYS A 393 15.27 31.16 13.75
C LYS A 393 15.84 32.28 12.85
N LYS A 394 15.02 32.87 11.99
CA LYS A 394 15.44 33.98 11.11
C LYS A 394 15.95 35.19 11.88
N LYS A 395 15.25 35.57 12.96
CA LYS A 395 15.67 36.68 13.85
C LYS A 395 16.96 36.34 14.62
N TRP A 396 17.16 35.05 15.00
CA TRP A 396 18.37 34.62 15.70
C TRP A 396 19.61 34.65 14.78
N PHE A 397 19.48 34.20 13.53
CA PHE A 397 20.54 34.27 12.52
C PHE A 397 20.89 35.70 12.19
N HIS A 398 19.92 36.60 12.01
CA HIS A 398 20.18 38.02 11.78
C HIS A 398 20.93 38.68 12.93
N ARG A 399 20.66 38.35 14.20
CA ARG A 399 21.39 38.84 15.35
C ARG A 399 22.81 38.31 15.42
N LYS A 400 23.05 37.09 14.97
CA LYS A 400 24.38 36.50 14.92
C LYS A 400 25.24 37.17 13.88
N ASP A 401 24.72 37.39 12.69
CA ASP A 401 25.42 38.11 11.59
C ASP A 401 25.76 39.55 11.98
N GLN A 402 24.86 40.26 12.68
CA GLN A 402 25.14 41.59 13.17
C GLN A 402 26.26 41.63 14.23
N LYS A 403 26.30 40.68 15.16
CA LYS A 403 27.38 40.56 16.15
C LYS A 403 28.72 40.22 15.51
N GLU A 404 28.75 39.36 14.51
CA GLU A 404 29.99 39.05 13.79
C GLU A 404 30.50 40.23 12.97
N LEU A 405 29.62 41.06 12.41
CA LEU A 405 29.97 42.33 11.74
C LEU A 405 30.47 43.40 12.70
N GLU A 406 29.96 43.47 13.93
CA GLU A 406 30.45 44.40 14.97
C GLU A 406 31.83 43.97 15.49
N ILE A 407 32.09 42.69 15.65
CA ILE A 407 33.41 42.16 16.08
C ILE A 407 34.44 42.36 14.98
N GLY A 408 34.08 42.18 13.69
CA GLY A 408 34.97 42.41 12.55
C GLY A 408 35.28 43.88 12.23
N ARG A 409 34.55 44.86 12.86
CA ARG A 409 34.83 46.29 12.75
C ARG A 409 35.66 46.83 13.91
N ALA A 410 35.84 46.03 14.97
CA ALA A 410 36.60 46.42 16.18
C ALA A 410 38.02 45.79 16.23
N SER A 411 38.40 45.02 15.20
CA SER A 411 39.74 44.51 14.92
C SER A 411 40.30 45.19 13.67
#